data_f4b4b839112df9fe0f27676587e1916c
#
_entry.id   f4b4b839112df9fe0f27676587e1916c
#
_cell.length_a   1.000
_cell.length_b   1.000
_cell.length_c   1.000
_cell.angle_alpha   90.00
_cell.angle_beta   90.00
_cell.angle_gamma   90.00
#
_symmetry.space_group_name_H-M   'P 1'
#
loop_
_entity.id
_entity.type
_entity.pdbx_description
1 polymer ?
#
loop_
_entity_poly.entity_id
_entity_poly.type
_entity_poly.pdbx_seq_one_letter_code
_entity_poly.pdbx_strand_id
1 'polypeptide(L)'
;MTKQKSRNSTEKYLFTSESVTMGHPDKVADCISDAVLDACLAQDKFSRVACETYVKSNIVIVGGEITTKAKLDFVKIARDAIREIGYVNDDDVFHADKVFVNTIITQQSPDIAQGVDARKAKGKKTAKPARRQRRRSVPKPAESPAPMEAAA
;
A
#
# COMPACT_ATOMS: atom_id res chain seq x y z
N MET A 1 38.64 37.37 3.38
CA MET A 1 37.89 36.93 4.56
C MET A 1 36.44 36.72 4.18
N THR A 2 36.06 35.52 3.90
CA THR A 2 34.73 35.15 3.45
C THR A 2 33.86 34.87 4.68
N LYS A 3 32.86 35.70 4.92
CA LYS A 3 31.90 35.53 6.04
C LYS A 3 31.05 34.27 5.77
N GLN A 4 31.28 33.26 6.55
CA GLN A 4 30.45 32.06 6.63
C GLN A 4 29.12 32.44 7.27
N LYS A 5 28.05 32.45 6.45
CA LYS A 5 26.70 32.78 6.90
C LYS A 5 26.17 31.61 7.71
N SER A 6 26.07 31.75 9.01
CA SER A 6 25.46 30.80 9.95
C SER A 6 24.03 30.46 9.48
N ARG A 7 23.82 29.20 9.05
CA ARG A 7 22.48 28.66 8.79
C ARG A 7 21.88 28.14 10.10
N ASN A 8 21.46 29.05 10.97
CA ASN A 8 20.55 28.72 12.06
C ASN A 8 19.12 29.14 11.67
N SER A 9 18.54 28.52 10.68
CA SER A 9 17.10 28.54 10.51
C SER A 9 16.54 27.35 11.29
N THR A 10 15.97 27.59 12.46
CA THR A 10 15.09 26.62 13.14
C THR A 10 13.78 26.59 12.36
N GLU A 11 13.81 25.95 11.18
CA GLU A 11 12.59 25.70 10.43
C GLU A 11 11.74 24.71 11.26
N LYS A 12 10.58 25.19 11.70
CA LYS A 12 9.59 24.34 12.36
C LYS A 12 8.76 23.64 11.30
N TYR A 13 8.57 22.35 11.46
CA TYR A 13 7.66 21.57 10.63
C TYR A 13 6.65 20.84 11.51
N LEU A 14 5.47 20.65 10.97
CA LEU A 14 4.43 19.88 11.63
C LEU A 14 4.67 18.40 11.36
N PHE A 15 4.69 17.60 12.42
CA PHE A 15 4.74 16.15 12.36
C PHE A 15 3.50 15.59 13.02
N THR A 16 2.87 14.60 12.38
CA THR A 16 1.70 13.90 12.92
C THR A 16 1.93 12.42 12.86
N SER A 17 1.35 11.68 13.80
CA SER A 17 1.33 10.22 13.79
C SER A 17 -0.04 9.73 14.21
N GLU A 18 -0.42 8.56 13.71
CA GLU A 18 -1.67 7.88 14.02
C GLU A 18 -1.38 6.41 14.35
N SER A 19 -2.16 5.84 15.25
CA SER A 19 -2.09 4.43 15.60
C SER A 19 -3.50 3.90 15.83
N VAL A 20 -3.77 2.70 15.33
CA VAL A 20 -5.06 2.02 15.44
C VAL A 20 -4.89 0.64 16.08
N THR A 21 -5.97 0.09 16.66
CA THR A 21 -5.97 -1.24 17.27
C THR A 21 -6.02 -2.35 16.22
N MET A 22 -5.70 -3.59 16.63
CA MET A 22 -5.69 -4.76 15.73
C MET A 22 -7.02 -5.02 15.02
N GLY A 23 -8.16 -4.73 15.66
CA GLY A 23 -9.48 -4.88 15.06
C GLY A 23 -9.90 -3.72 14.14
N HIS A 24 -9.08 -2.67 13.99
CA HIS A 24 -9.40 -1.60 13.05
C HIS A 24 -9.35 -2.10 11.60
N PRO A 25 -10.28 -1.68 10.71
CA PRO A 25 -10.32 -2.15 9.32
C PRO A 25 -8.99 -2.05 8.58
N ASP A 26 -8.22 -0.97 8.80
CA ASP A 26 -6.92 -0.78 8.15
C ASP A 26 -5.90 -1.83 8.63
N LYS A 27 -5.91 -2.18 9.93
CA LYS A 27 -5.04 -3.24 10.46
C LYS A 27 -5.46 -4.62 10.01
N VAL A 28 -6.76 -4.87 9.90
CA VAL A 28 -7.27 -6.11 9.32
C VAL A 28 -6.83 -6.25 7.86
N ALA A 29 -6.89 -5.15 7.09
CA ALA A 29 -6.43 -5.12 5.71
C ALA A 29 -4.92 -5.42 5.60
N ASP A 30 -4.09 -4.79 6.44
CA ASP A 30 -2.66 -5.07 6.55
C ASP A 30 -2.40 -6.55 6.86
N CYS A 31 -3.05 -7.10 7.89
CA CYS A 31 -2.89 -8.49 8.30
C CYS A 31 -3.25 -9.47 7.17
N ILE A 32 -4.31 -9.21 6.42
CA ILE A 32 -4.69 -10.05 5.27
C ILE A 32 -3.63 -9.97 4.17
N SER A 33 -3.14 -8.77 3.84
CA SER A 33 -2.12 -8.57 2.82
C SER A 33 -0.80 -9.26 3.20
N ASP A 34 -0.39 -9.16 4.47
CA ASP A 34 0.78 -9.84 5.02
C ASP A 34 0.62 -11.37 4.98
N ALA A 35 -0.55 -11.89 5.36
CA ALA A 35 -0.83 -13.33 5.29
C ALA A 35 -0.74 -13.87 3.85
N VAL A 36 -1.17 -13.10 2.85
CA VAL A 36 -1.00 -13.45 1.43
C VAL A 36 0.48 -13.47 1.05
N LEU A 37 1.25 -12.47 1.47
CA LEU A 37 2.70 -12.41 1.23
C LEU A 37 3.41 -13.64 1.83
N ASP A 38 3.13 -13.94 3.08
CA ASP A 38 3.72 -15.07 3.80
C ASP A 38 3.37 -16.40 3.12
N ALA A 39 2.12 -16.59 2.72
CA ALA A 39 1.69 -17.79 2.02
C ALA A 39 2.36 -17.95 0.65
N CYS A 40 2.62 -16.84 -0.06
CA CYS A 40 3.40 -16.86 -1.30
C CYS A 40 4.85 -17.29 -1.03
N LEU A 41 5.52 -16.64 -0.08
CA LEU A 41 6.93 -16.87 0.21
C LEU A 41 7.20 -18.26 0.79
N ALA A 42 6.26 -18.82 1.54
CA ALA A 42 6.36 -20.18 2.08
C ALA A 42 6.49 -21.24 0.98
N GLN A 43 5.86 -21.04 -0.19
CA GLN A 43 5.87 -21.98 -1.30
C GLN A 43 6.85 -21.57 -2.41
N ASP A 44 7.05 -20.27 -2.61
CA ASP A 44 7.95 -19.71 -3.63
C ASP A 44 8.67 -18.48 -3.10
N LYS A 45 9.89 -18.68 -2.60
CA LYS A 45 10.76 -17.59 -2.07
C LYS A 45 11.11 -16.50 -3.09
N PHE A 46 10.81 -16.69 -4.35
CA PHE A 46 11.03 -15.71 -5.42
C PHE A 46 9.73 -15.01 -5.85
N SER A 47 8.64 -15.24 -5.13
CA SER A 47 7.39 -14.54 -5.36
C SER A 47 7.58 -13.02 -5.36
N ARG A 48 6.87 -12.34 -6.23
CA ARG A 48 6.71 -10.88 -6.21
C ARG A 48 5.24 -10.61 -5.92
N VAL A 49 5.01 -9.94 -4.80
CA VAL A 49 3.68 -9.76 -4.25
C VAL A 49 3.43 -8.27 -4.04
N ALA A 50 2.47 -7.73 -4.77
CA ALA A 50 1.87 -6.44 -4.56
C ALA A 50 0.39 -6.71 -4.26
N CYS A 51 0.11 -7.02 -2.99
CA CYS A 51 -1.22 -7.35 -2.51
C CYS A 51 -1.75 -6.20 -1.68
N GLU A 52 -2.94 -5.74 -2.02
CA GLU A 52 -3.66 -4.71 -1.30
C GLU A 52 -5.02 -5.24 -0.90
N THR A 53 -5.49 -4.84 0.28
CA THR A 53 -6.76 -5.30 0.81
C THR A 53 -7.62 -4.12 1.21
N TYR A 54 -8.90 -4.18 0.88
CA TYR A 54 -9.91 -3.25 1.33
C TYR A 54 -10.95 -3.97 2.18
N VAL A 55 -11.23 -3.42 3.37
CA VAL A 55 -12.19 -3.99 4.32
C VAL A 55 -13.28 -2.97 4.62
N LYS A 56 -14.54 -3.38 4.45
CA LYS A 56 -15.69 -2.56 4.82
C LYS A 56 -16.91 -3.41 5.17
N SER A 57 -17.46 -3.19 6.37
CA SER A 57 -18.62 -3.97 6.88
C SER A 57 -18.32 -5.47 6.84
N ASN A 58 -19.08 -6.27 6.08
CA ASN A 58 -18.82 -7.70 5.88
C ASN A 58 -18.19 -8.02 4.52
N ILE A 59 -17.49 -7.06 3.91
CA ILE A 59 -16.85 -7.22 2.59
C ILE A 59 -15.34 -7.07 2.75
N VAL A 60 -14.61 -7.99 2.13
CA VAL A 60 -13.17 -7.95 1.93
C VAL A 60 -12.88 -8.05 0.45
N ILE A 61 -12.07 -7.14 -0.07
CA ILE A 61 -11.55 -7.20 -1.43
C ILE A 61 -10.04 -7.36 -1.33
N VAL A 62 -9.53 -8.50 -1.83
CA VAL A 62 -8.09 -8.76 -1.96
C VAL A 62 -7.71 -8.52 -3.41
N GLY A 63 -6.92 -7.51 -3.66
CA GLY A 63 -6.54 -7.11 -5.02
C GLY A 63 -5.04 -6.97 -5.19
N GLY A 64 -4.62 -6.84 -6.44
CA GLY A 64 -3.22 -6.52 -6.73
C GLY A 64 -2.58 -7.38 -7.80
N GLU A 65 -1.26 -7.31 -7.85
CA GLU A 65 -0.44 -7.98 -8.86
C GLU A 65 0.53 -8.95 -8.18
N ILE A 66 0.36 -10.25 -8.45
CA ILE A 66 1.17 -11.30 -7.84
C ILE A 66 1.80 -12.18 -8.93
N THR A 67 3.12 -12.32 -8.87
CA THR A 67 3.86 -13.28 -9.69
C THR A 67 4.47 -14.35 -8.77
N THR A 68 3.91 -15.54 -8.79
CA THR A 68 4.35 -16.66 -7.94
C THR A 68 4.11 -18.00 -8.63
N LYS A 69 4.82 -19.03 -8.18
CA LYS A 69 4.55 -20.44 -8.49
C LYS A 69 3.69 -21.12 -7.42
N ALA A 70 3.43 -20.43 -6.32
CA ALA A 70 2.60 -20.92 -5.24
C ALA A 70 1.16 -21.13 -5.73
N LYS A 71 0.51 -22.14 -5.20
CA LYS A 71 -0.92 -22.39 -5.40
C LYS A 71 -1.65 -21.98 -4.12
N LEU A 72 -2.39 -20.90 -4.19
CA LEU A 72 -2.99 -20.26 -3.03
C LEU A 72 -4.51 -20.18 -3.16
N ASP A 73 -5.18 -20.38 -2.04
CA ASP A 73 -6.58 -20.02 -1.86
C ASP A 73 -6.67 -18.71 -1.08
N PHE A 74 -6.77 -17.60 -1.80
CA PHE A 74 -6.81 -16.27 -1.22
C PHE A 74 -8.02 -16.07 -0.30
N VAL A 75 -9.15 -16.70 -0.60
CA VAL A 75 -10.36 -16.64 0.23
C VAL A 75 -10.11 -17.30 1.58
N LYS A 76 -9.50 -18.49 1.56
CA LYS A 76 -9.13 -19.21 2.78
C LYS A 76 -8.12 -18.42 3.60
N ILE A 77 -7.07 -17.88 2.98
CA ILE A 77 -6.04 -17.07 3.66
C ILE A 77 -6.67 -15.86 4.34
N ALA A 78 -7.54 -15.12 3.64
CA ALA A 78 -8.21 -13.96 4.22
C ALA A 78 -9.09 -14.35 5.41
N ARG A 79 -9.86 -15.43 5.31
CA ARG A 79 -10.71 -15.92 6.42
C ARG A 79 -9.90 -16.38 7.61
N ASP A 80 -8.78 -17.04 7.38
CA ASP A 80 -7.90 -17.51 8.45
C ASP A 80 -7.27 -16.32 9.20
N ALA A 81 -6.79 -15.30 8.48
CA ALA A 81 -6.29 -14.06 9.07
C ALA A 81 -7.36 -13.34 9.92
N ILE A 82 -8.59 -13.23 9.41
CA ILE A 82 -9.70 -12.61 10.14
C ILE A 82 -10.05 -13.39 11.41
N ARG A 83 -9.98 -14.73 11.36
CA ARG A 83 -10.21 -15.61 12.49
C ARG A 83 -9.12 -15.46 13.55
N GLU A 84 -7.87 -15.34 13.14
CA GLU A 84 -6.72 -15.13 14.03
C GLU A 84 -6.80 -13.80 14.77
N ILE A 85 -7.31 -12.75 14.12
CA ILE A 85 -7.58 -11.45 14.77
C ILE A 85 -8.67 -11.57 15.85
N GLY A 86 -9.59 -12.55 15.73
CA GLY A 86 -10.63 -12.81 16.72
C GLY A 86 -12.06 -12.49 16.28
N TYR A 87 -12.29 -12.23 15.00
CA TYR A 87 -13.65 -12.01 14.48
C TYR A 87 -14.38 -13.34 14.25
N VAL A 88 -14.84 -13.93 15.33
CA VAL A 88 -15.47 -15.27 15.40
C VAL A 88 -16.79 -15.29 16.14
N ASN A 89 -17.28 -14.14 16.65
CA ASN A 89 -18.54 -14.09 17.37
C ASN A 89 -19.70 -14.04 16.39
N ASP A 90 -20.72 -14.86 16.63
CA ASP A 90 -21.84 -15.02 15.73
C ASP A 90 -22.69 -13.77 15.55
N ASP A 91 -22.68 -12.87 16.52
CA ASP A 91 -23.41 -11.60 16.50
C ASP A 91 -22.69 -10.49 15.73
N ASP A 92 -21.41 -10.71 15.36
CA ASP A 92 -20.64 -9.72 14.62
C ASP A 92 -21.05 -9.69 13.14
N VAL A 93 -21.20 -8.48 12.60
CA VAL A 93 -21.42 -8.26 11.16
C VAL A 93 -20.22 -8.71 10.35
N PHE A 94 -19.01 -8.44 10.88
CA PHE A 94 -17.75 -8.88 10.30
C PHE A 94 -17.31 -10.18 11.00
N HIS A 95 -17.38 -11.30 10.30
CA HIS A 95 -17.10 -12.62 10.87
C HIS A 95 -16.33 -13.46 9.86
N ALA A 96 -15.30 -14.18 10.32
CA ALA A 96 -14.37 -14.94 9.48
C ALA A 96 -15.06 -15.88 8.47
N ASP A 97 -16.14 -16.56 8.88
CA ASP A 97 -16.85 -17.51 8.01
C ASP A 97 -17.98 -16.89 7.21
N LYS A 98 -18.48 -15.71 7.62
CA LYS A 98 -19.65 -15.05 7.02
C LYS A 98 -19.25 -13.91 6.08
N VAL A 99 -18.02 -13.37 6.21
CA VAL A 99 -17.54 -12.26 5.38
C VAL A 99 -17.50 -12.65 3.90
N PHE A 100 -17.93 -11.72 3.05
CA PHE A 100 -17.83 -11.88 1.61
C PHE A 100 -16.41 -11.47 1.15
N VAL A 101 -15.67 -12.43 0.62
CA VAL A 101 -14.31 -12.19 0.11
C VAL A 101 -14.32 -12.20 -1.41
N ASN A 102 -13.92 -11.09 -2.00
CA ASN A 102 -13.71 -10.98 -3.45
C ASN A 102 -12.21 -10.87 -3.75
N THR A 103 -11.75 -11.55 -4.80
CA THR A 103 -10.35 -11.56 -5.19
C THR A 103 -10.17 -11.02 -6.61
N ILE A 104 -9.32 -9.99 -6.75
CA ILE A 104 -9.00 -9.32 -8.01
C ILE A 104 -7.47 -9.35 -8.16
N ILE A 105 -6.93 -10.55 -8.39
CA ILE A 105 -5.49 -10.75 -8.52
C ILE A 105 -5.13 -10.93 -9.98
N THR A 106 -4.15 -10.15 -10.43
CA THR A 106 -3.59 -10.23 -11.78
C THR A 106 -2.10 -10.54 -11.72
N GLN A 107 -1.52 -10.92 -12.85
CA GLN A 107 -0.08 -11.09 -12.95
C GLN A 107 0.59 -9.73 -13.14
N GLN A 108 1.74 -9.52 -12.48
CA GLN A 108 2.50 -8.28 -12.60
C GLN A 108 2.88 -7.98 -14.06
N SER A 109 2.76 -6.72 -14.47
CA SER A 109 3.09 -6.31 -15.84
C SER A 109 4.58 -6.54 -16.14
N PRO A 110 4.93 -6.93 -17.38
CA PRO A 110 6.32 -7.16 -17.78
C PRO A 110 7.21 -5.92 -17.62
N ASP A 111 6.66 -4.72 -17.76
CA ASP A 111 7.40 -3.47 -17.67
C ASP A 111 7.83 -3.17 -16.22
N ILE A 112 6.95 -3.40 -15.26
CA ILE A 112 7.27 -3.29 -13.83
C ILE A 112 8.28 -4.39 -13.44
N ALA A 113 8.10 -5.60 -13.94
CA ALA A 113 9.01 -6.71 -13.69
C ALA A 113 10.45 -6.42 -14.13
N GLN A 114 10.66 -5.69 -15.23
CA GLN A 114 11.99 -5.29 -15.69
C GLN A 114 12.69 -4.32 -14.73
N GLY A 115 11.95 -3.46 -14.04
CA GLY A 115 12.47 -2.51 -13.07
C GLY A 115 12.90 -3.16 -11.75
N VAL A 116 12.29 -4.29 -11.39
CA VAL A 116 12.49 -4.96 -10.10
C VAL A 116 13.42 -6.19 -10.22
N ASP A 117 13.58 -6.77 -11.41
CA ASP A 117 14.31 -8.01 -11.63
C ASP A 117 15.83 -7.76 -11.74
N ALA A 118 16.52 -7.69 -10.61
CA ALA A 118 17.96 -7.44 -10.52
C ALA A 118 18.85 -8.46 -11.27
N ARG A 119 18.32 -9.62 -11.65
CA ARG A 119 19.05 -10.67 -12.37
C ARG A 119 19.18 -10.40 -13.88
N LYS A 120 18.26 -9.67 -14.48
CA LYS A 120 18.30 -9.31 -15.91
C LYS A 120 19.20 -8.11 -16.19
N ALA A 121 19.54 -7.30 -15.20
CA ALA A 121 20.36 -6.10 -15.35
C ALA A 121 21.85 -6.41 -15.65
N LYS A 122 22.36 -7.60 -15.34
CA LYS A 122 23.77 -7.95 -15.59
C LYS A 122 24.14 -8.27 -17.06
N GLY A 123 23.18 -8.27 -17.95
CA GLY A 123 23.41 -8.62 -19.38
C GLY A 123 23.24 -7.48 -20.38
N LYS A 124 22.75 -6.30 -20.01
CA LYS A 124 22.62 -5.15 -20.90
C LYS A 124 23.60 -4.05 -20.52
N LYS A 125 24.65 -3.88 -21.34
CA LYS A 125 25.52 -2.70 -21.31
C LYS A 125 24.64 -1.44 -21.37
N THR A 126 24.75 -0.66 -20.32
CA THR A 126 24.39 0.76 -20.15
C THR A 126 23.65 1.43 -21.32
N ALA A 127 22.33 1.38 -21.29
CA ALA A 127 21.55 2.43 -21.91
C ALA A 127 21.70 3.70 -21.04
N LYS A 128 22.07 4.83 -21.67
CA LYS A 128 22.19 6.12 -20.99
C LYS A 128 20.90 6.40 -20.19
N PRO A 129 21.00 6.94 -18.98
CA PRO A 129 19.81 7.26 -18.19
C PRO A 129 18.92 8.23 -18.98
N ALA A 130 17.65 7.87 -19.12
CA ALA A 130 16.66 8.74 -19.73
C ALA A 130 16.71 10.10 -19.03
N ARG A 131 16.88 11.16 -19.80
CA ARG A 131 16.91 12.55 -19.33
C ARG A 131 15.68 12.81 -18.48
N ARG A 132 15.90 12.98 -17.17
CA ARG A 132 14.87 13.28 -16.17
C ARG A 132 14.03 14.46 -16.68
N GLN A 133 12.81 14.18 -17.14
CA GLN A 133 11.87 15.25 -17.48
C GLN A 133 11.66 16.09 -16.24
N ARG A 134 11.98 17.38 -16.31
CA ARG A 134 11.66 18.36 -15.27
C ARG A 134 10.16 18.22 -14.98
N ARG A 135 9.82 17.85 -13.76
CA ARG A 135 8.43 17.94 -13.28
C ARG A 135 7.95 19.35 -13.58
N ARG A 136 6.91 19.46 -14.40
CA ARG A 136 6.16 20.71 -14.52
C ARG A 136 5.73 21.11 -13.12
N SER A 137 6.07 22.33 -12.72
CA SER A 137 5.61 22.92 -11.47
C SER A 137 4.08 22.83 -11.41
N VAL A 138 3.58 22.23 -10.34
CA VAL A 138 2.14 22.24 -10.02
C VAL A 138 1.72 23.69 -9.88
N PRO A 139 0.65 24.17 -10.55
CA PRO A 139 0.13 25.51 -10.35
C PRO A 139 -0.24 25.69 -8.86
N LYS A 140 0.14 26.85 -8.30
CA LYS A 140 -0.25 27.24 -6.96
C LYS A 140 -1.78 27.23 -6.86
N PRO A 141 -2.41 26.68 -5.81
CA PRO A 141 -3.86 26.77 -5.62
C PRO A 141 -4.27 28.25 -5.59
N ALA A 142 -5.40 28.55 -6.24
CA ALA A 142 -5.98 29.89 -6.15
C ALA A 142 -6.28 30.26 -4.70
N GLU A 143 -5.95 31.48 -4.30
CA GLU A 143 -6.27 32.01 -2.97
C GLU A 143 -7.80 31.99 -2.79
N SER A 144 -8.23 31.48 -1.63
CA SER A 144 -9.63 31.50 -1.23
C SER A 144 -10.12 32.95 -1.14
N PRO A 145 -11.33 33.28 -1.62
CA PRO A 145 -11.89 34.60 -1.45
C PRO A 145 -12.05 34.92 0.05
N ALA A 146 -11.76 36.19 0.41
CA ALA A 146 -11.90 36.69 1.75
C ALA A 146 -13.34 36.51 2.30
N PRO A 147 -13.53 36.30 3.60
CA PRO A 147 -14.85 36.16 4.17
C PRO A 147 -15.64 37.46 3.94
N MET A 148 -16.87 37.32 3.41
CA MET A 148 -17.81 38.43 3.31
C MET A 148 -18.17 38.89 4.71
N GLU A 149 -17.88 40.16 5.03
CA GLU A 149 -18.41 40.86 6.21
C GLU A 149 -19.94 40.83 6.17
N ALA A 150 -20.56 40.28 7.23
CA ALA A 150 -21.99 40.39 7.43
C ALA A 150 -22.34 41.83 7.73
N ALA A 151 -23.06 42.47 6.83
CA ALA A 151 -23.68 43.75 7.08
C ALA A 151 -24.82 43.57 8.09
N ALA A 152 -24.78 44.39 9.13
CA ALA A 152 -25.81 44.50 10.16
C ALA A 152 -27.13 45.09 9.63
#